data_add79f869a2180d7e3a7ff45e5673f6c
#
_entry.id   add79f869a2180d7e3a7ff45e5673f6c
#
_cell.length_a   1.000
_cell.length_b   1.000
_cell.length_c   1.000
_cell.angle_alpha   90.00
_cell.angle_beta   90.00
_cell.angle_gamma   90.00
#
_symmetry.space_group_name_H-M   'P 1'
#
loop_
_entity.id
_entity.type
_entity.pdbx_description
1 polymer ?
#
loop_
_entity_poly.entity_id
_entity_poly.type
_entity_poly.pdbx_seq_one_letter_code
_entity_poly.pdbx_strand_id
1 'polypeptide(L)'
;MTATQTADGGTALSGAPRLDDLMPWSVAPLRLGRAWVMAPDARTLRARWEALLRAGDDAARERLFRVTRARTPLSAVAQLPGQRTPTGRLAHAAGPCPEPVRVLHGAYDQQWLLPDHRLIDCARPELWRVADERQIFLVEQAYVPPGDGPAVIASALLPDGRSPAGRPGRIRPLYRRPGGCEPNLAPGLLTLLARRLGRSAGPQDVLAWTAACAGHPQGAGRAARAGGELGCAVPLTADPEVWAAGVELGRRLLWLHTRGLRGAGGTGGDGAGGTGAGAGGLGGTGTDAGGGRPRMPGGRRPYVRAALPSRGLPDTVSYDPQEEALLIGGSGRISPVPAGAWDHRAGGVRVLEAWFGRRGVRCAEPGPESGAGAGPGSGTGSGTGSGTGPDAPEPGTLEAVRPAAWPQEWTSELLELITVLALEAELRPRREALARAVSRAPRIEAAELRAAGVLPPSGAARRPASVLDHHEEGPGGQFALL
;
A
#
# COMPACT_ATOMS: atom_id res chain seq x y z
N MET A 1 31.30 -15.21 -8.08
CA MET A 1 31.51 -16.11 -6.95
C MET A 1 30.92 -15.39 -5.73
N THR A 2 29.90 -15.76 -5.05
CA THR A 2 29.39 -17.04 -4.59
C THR A 2 27.87 -16.95 -4.43
N ALA A 3 27.14 -17.79 -5.14
CA ALA A 3 25.74 -18.06 -4.87
C ALA A 3 25.70 -19.01 -3.66
N THR A 4 25.41 -18.49 -2.48
CA THR A 4 25.19 -19.34 -1.32
C THR A 4 24.09 -18.78 -0.44
N GLN A 5 23.09 -19.64 -0.17
CA GLN A 5 22.12 -19.61 0.90
C GLN A 5 20.86 -18.73 0.74
N THR A 6 19.97 -19.18 -0.14
CA THR A 6 18.52 -18.91 -0.04
C THR A 6 17.71 -20.16 0.38
N ALA A 7 18.36 -21.20 0.87
CA ALA A 7 17.68 -22.47 1.18
C ALA A 7 16.87 -22.48 2.50
N ASP A 8 17.20 -21.62 3.47
CA ASP A 8 16.64 -21.69 4.82
C ASP A 8 15.25 -21.04 4.97
N GLY A 9 14.94 -20.02 4.17
CA GLY A 9 13.64 -19.35 4.25
C GLY A 9 12.46 -20.16 3.68
N GLY A 10 12.72 -21.09 2.77
CA GLY A 10 11.68 -21.91 2.15
C GLY A 10 11.08 -22.97 3.07
N THR A 11 11.87 -23.47 4.01
CA THR A 11 11.44 -24.51 4.96
C THR A 11 10.51 -23.93 6.04
N ALA A 12 10.70 -22.68 6.43
CA ALA A 12 9.89 -22.04 7.48
C ALA A 12 8.43 -21.80 7.03
N LEU A 13 8.17 -21.64 5.74
CA LEU A 13 6.83 -21.40 5.19
C LEU A 13 6.06 -22.70 4.87
N SER A 14 6.71 -23.86 4.91
CA SER A 14 6.04 -25.16 4.75
C SER A 14 5.19 -25.46 5.99
N GLY A 15 3.89 -25.79 5.80
CA GLY A 15 2.96 -26.03 6.91
C GLY A 15 2.43 -24.77 7.60
N ALA A 16 2.98 -23.59 7.29
CA ALA A 16 2.51 -22.34 7.86
C ALA A 16 1.08 -21.99 7.40
N PRO A 17 0.25 -21.40 8.27
CA PRO A 17 -1.07 -20.91 7.88
C PRO A 17 -0.96 -19.81 6.82
N ARG A 18 -1.99 -19.74 5.98
CA ARG A 18 -2.10 -18.70 4.94
C ARG A 18 -2.60 -17.40 5.55
N LEU A 19 -2.19 -16.29 4.98
CA LEU A 19 -2.70 -14.98 5.37
C LEU A 19 -4.22 -14.87 5.18
N ASP A 20 -4.77 -15.51 4.14
CA ASP A 20 -6.22 -15.65 3.90
C ASP A 20 -6.99 -16.36 5.02
N ASP A 21 -6.30 -17.21 5.78
CA ASP A 21 -6.88 -17.92 6.91
C ASP A 21 -6.75 -17.11 8.20
N LEU A 22 -5.66 -16.39 8.38
CA LEU A 22 -5.41 -15.57 9.59
C LEU A 22 -6.15 -14.23 9.56
N MET A 23 -6.21 -13.58 8.39
CA MET A 23 -6.95 -12.33 8.14
C MET A 23 -7.98 -12.58 7.02
N PRO A 24 -9.13 -13.17 7.36
CA PRO A 24 -10.02 -13.79 6.37
C PRO A 24 -10.74 -12.79 5.45
N TRP A 25 -11.05 -11.58 5.92
CA TRP A 25 -11.66 -10.59 5.06
C TRP A 25 -10.59 -9.87 4.21
N SER A 26 -10.70 -10.02 2.91
CA SER A 26 -9.85 -9.32 1.94
C SER A 26 -10.68 -8.78 0.78
N VAL A 27 -10.21 -7.69 0.21
CA VAL A 27 -10.87 -6.98 -0.89
C VAL A 27 -9.94 -6.90 -2.08
N ALA A 28 -10.47 -7.09 -3.28
CA ALA A 28 -9.71 -6.93 -4.51
C ALA A 28 -9.37 -5.44 -4.74
N PRO A 29 -8.33 -5.13 -5.55
CA PRO A 29 -7.92 -3.76 -5.84
C PRO A 29 -9.05 -2.86 -6.31
N LEU A 30 -8.90 -1.56 -6.07
CA LEU A 30 -9.71 -0.53 -6.70
C LEU A 30 -9.51 -0.58 -8.23
N ARG A 31 -10.57 -0.33 -8.97
CA ARG A 31 -10.48 -0.07 -10.42
C ARG A 31 -10.95 1.34 -10.70
N LEU A 32 -10.03 2.19 -11.06
CA LEU A 32 -10.34 3.60 -11.34
C LEU A 32 -11.13 3.76 -12.64
N GLY A 33 -10.82 2.93 -13.66
CA GLY A 33 -11.41 3.01 -14.99
C GLY A 33 -10.81 4.12 -15.85
N ARG A 34 -10.24 5.15 -15.23
CA ARG A 34 -9.58 6.30 -15.86
C ARG A 34 -8.45 6.81 -14.96
N ALA A 35 -7.31 7.13 -15.59
CA ALA A 35 -6.12 7.52 -14.84
C ALA A 35 -6.23 8.96 -14.29
N TRP A 36 -6.97 9.85 -14.98
CA TRP A 36 -7.05 11.26 -14.62
C TRP A 36 -7.68 11.56 -13.25
N VAL A 37 -8.40 10.61 -12.65
CA VAL A 37 -9.02 10.76 -11.31
C VAL A 37 -8.02 10.67 -10.18
N MET A 38 -6.79 10.28 -10.48
CA MET A 38 -5.67 10.20 -9.54
C MET A 38 -4.49 11.04 -10.06
N ALA A 39 -3.78 11.71 -9.17
CA ALA A 39 -2.60 12.48 -9.53
C ALA A 39 -1.63 12.60 -8.36
N PRO A 40 -0.33 12.87 -8.62
CA PRO A 40 0.66 13.11 -7.58
C PRO A 40 0.36 14.34 -6.70
N ASP A 41 -0.46 15.28 -7.16
CA ASP A 41 -0.84 16.47 -6.40
C ASP A 41 -2.31 16.84 -6.58
N ALA A 42 -2.90 17.45 -5.55
CA ALA A 42 -4.30 17.84 -5.53
C ALA A 42 -4.63 19.00 -6.51
N ARG A 43 -3.66 19.87 -6.80
CA ARG A 43 -3.85 21.00 -7.74
C ARG A 43 -4.13 20.49 -9.14
N THR A 44 -3.38 19.48 -9.58
CA THR A 44 -3.60 18.82 -10.86
C THR A 44 -5.01 18.24 -10.97
N LEU A 45 -5.52 17.60 -9.91
CA LEU A 45 -6.89 17.07 -9.91
C LEU A 45 -7.95 18.16 -10.02
N ARG A 46 -7.77 19.27 -9.30
CA ARG A 46 -8.70 20.41 -9.42
C ARG A 46 -8.68 21.00 -10.84
N ALA A 47 -7.51 21.15 -11.45
CA ALA A 47 -7.38 21.62 -12.82
C ALA A 47 -8.05 20.67 -13.85
N ARG A 48 -7.90 19.35 -13.66
CA ARG A 48 -8.58 18.32 -14.47
C ARG A 48 -10.10 18.40 -14.33
N TRP A 49 -10.58 18.54 -13.09
CA TRP A 49 -12.01 18.72 -12.81
C TRP A 49 -12.59 19.95 -13.51
N GLU A 50 -11.92 21.10 -13.37
CA GLU A 50 -12.33 22.33 -14.06
C GLU A 50 -12.30 22.19 -15.58
N ALA A 51 -11.32 21.51 -16.15
CA ALA A 51 -11.24 21.24 -17.58
C ALA A 51 -12.41 20.37 -18.04
N LEU A 52 -12.78 19.35 -17.26
CA LEU A 52 -13.96 18.51 -17.56
C LEU A 52 -15.26 19.32 -17.54
N LEU A 53 -15.45 20.22 -16.56
CA LEU A 53 -16.67 21.01 -16.46
C LEU A 53 -16.75 22.12 -17.52
N ARG A 54 -15.59 22.61 -18.00
CA ARG A 54 -15.51 23.61 -19.07
C ARG A 54 -15.74 23.03 -20.49
N ALA A 55 -15.91 21.72 -20.62
CA ALA A 55 -16.18 21.09 -21.91
C ALA A 55 -17.42 21.74 -22.58
N GLY A 56 -17.26 22.16 -23.83
CA GLY A 56 -18.26 22.98 -24.53
C GLY A 56 -19.56 22.25 -24.88
N ASP A 57 -19.51 20.91 -24.99
CA ASP A 57 -20.68 20.08 -25.30
C ASP A 57 -20.55 18.70 -24.61
N ASP A 58 -21.63 17.93 -24.67
CA ASP A 58 -21.70 16.61 -24.03
C ASP A 58 -20.74 15.61 -24.68
N ALA A 59 -20.51 15.69 -25.99
CA ALA A 59 -19.59 14.80 -26.69
C ALA A 59 -18.14 15.08 -26.30
N ALA A 60 -17.75 16.36 -26.15
CA ALA A 60 -16.44 16.73 -25.61
C ALA A 60 -16.26 16.27 -24.14
N ARG A 61 -17.32 16.43 -23.34
CA ARG A 61 -17.31 15.96 -21.94
C ARG A 61 -17.16 14.45 -21.84
N GLU A 62 -17.86 13.67 -22.67
CA GLU A 62 -17.72 12.21 -22.71
C GLU A 62 -16.33 11.76 -23.13
N ARG A 63 -15.73 12.42 -24.14
CA ARG A 63 -14.33 12.14 -24.53
C ARG A 63 -13.34 12.39 -23.39
N LEU A 64 -13.45 13.54 -22.72
CA LEU A 64 -12.61 13.89 -21.58
C LEU A 64 -12.84 12.96 -20.39
N PHE A 65 -14.09 12.60 -20.14
CA PHE A 65 -14.45 11.69 -19.04
C PHE A 65 -13.84 10.29 -19.25
N ARG A 66 -13.68 9.83 -20.48
CA ARG A 66 -13.27 8.46 -20.84
C ARG A 66 -14.26 7.43 -20.31
N VAL A 67 -15.37 7.30 -21.00
CA VAL A 67 -16.47 6.38 -20.68
C VAL A 67 -15.98 4.93 -20.57
N THR A 68 -16.48 4.21 -19.60
CA THR A 68 -16.24 2.76 -19.40
C THR A 68 -17.56 2.02 -19.33
N ARG A 69 -17.53 0.68 -19.36
CA ARG A 69 -18.73 -0.14 -19.13
C ARG A 69 -19.37 0.12 -17.77
N ALA A 70 -18.59 0.50 -16.77
CA ALA A 70 -19.07 0.71 -15.39
C ALA A 70 -19.56 2.14 -15.15
N ARG A 71 -19.01 3.14 -15.85
CA ARG A 71 -19.28 4.55 -15.60
C ARG A 71 -19.34 5.38 -16.87
N THR A 72 -20.38 6.22 -16.90
CA THR A 72 -20.60 7.28 -17.91
C THR A 72 -20.90 8.59 -17.16
N PRO A 73 -20.89 9.75 -17.82
CA PRO A 73 -21.36 11.00 -17.20
C PRO A 73 -22.81 10.97 -16.72
N LEU A 74 -23.60 10.03 -17.20
CA LEU A 74 -25.00 9.81 -16.82
C LEU A 74 -25.16 8.84 -15.65
N SER A 75 -24.08 8.22 -15.16
CA SER A 75 -24.15 7.27 -14.06
C SER A 75 -24.60 7.95 -12.77
N ALA A 76 -25.58 7.35 -12.10
CA ALA A 76 -26.02 7.73 -10.76
C ALA A 76 -25.61 6.62 -9.78
N VAL A 77 -24.90 6.98 -8.73
CA VAL A 77 -24.39 6.04 -7.72
C VAL A 77 -24.42 6.69 -6.34
N ALA A 78 -24.55 5.86 -5.29
CA ALA A 78 -24.48 6.35 -3.92
C ALA A 78 -23.10 6.98 -3.63
N GLN A 79 -23.04 7.87 -2.67
CA GLN A 79 -21.78 8.43 -2.16
C GLN A 79 -20.88 7.31 -1.61
N LEU A 80 -19.58 7.56 -1.62
CA LEU A 80 -18.64 6.75 -0.87
C LEU A 80 -18.77 7.07 0.63
N PRO A 81 -18.71 6.06 1.51
CA PRO A 81 -18.77 6.29 2.94
C PRO A 81 -17.73 7.32 3.40
N GLY A 82 -18.13 8.22 4.28
CA GLY A 82 -17.28 9.30 4.78
C GLY A 82 -17.04 10.45 3.79
N GLN A 83 -17.59 10.41 2.57
CA GLN A 83 -17.41 11.44 1.54
C GLN A 83 -18.68 12.28 1.38
N ARG A 84 -18.51 13.56 1.00
CA ARG A 84 -19.61 14.50 0.73
C ARG A 84 -19.61 14.91 -0.74
N THR A 85 -19.89 13.96 -1.62
CA THR A 85 -19.94 14.19 -3.07
C THR A 85 -21.37 14.17 -3.57
N PRO A 86 -21.73 14.96 -4.63
CA PRO A 86 -23.05 14.91 -5.22
C PRO A 86 -23.37 13.52 -5.78
N THR A 87 -24.62 13.08 -5.65
CA THR A 87 -25.13 11.81 -6.19
C THR A 87 -25.80 11.94 -7.55
N GLY A 88 -26.12 13.18 -7.96
CA GLY A 88 -26.70 13.46 -9.27
C GLY A 88 -25.75 13.17 -10.44
N ARG A 89 -26.31 13.09 -11.66
CA ARG A 89 -25.54 12.80 -12.87
C ARG A 89 -24.41 13.82 -13.09
N LEU A 90 -23.23 13.35 -13.44
CA LEU A 90 -22.07 14.21 -13.69
C LEU A 90 -22.29 15.11 -14.93
N ALA A 91 -23.08 14.67 -15.91
CA ALA A 91 -23.45 15.47 -17.08
C ALA A 91 -24.07 16.83 -16.72
N HIS A 92 -24.75 16.90 -15.57
CA HIS A 92 -25.39 18.12 -15.07
C HIS A 92 -24.62 18.75 -13.90
N ALA A 93 -23.42 18.23 -13.60
CA ALA A 93 -22.63 18.75 -12.49
C ALA A 93 -22.14 20.17 -12.79
N ALA A 94 -22.44 21.06 -11.87
CA ALA A 94 -21.84 22.39 -11.76
C ALA A 94 -21.38 22.54 -10.32
N GLY A 95 -20.18 23.02 -10.10
CA GLY A 95 -19.71 23.23 -8.73
C GLY A 95 -18.23 22.92 -8.52
N PRO A 96 -17.74 23.12 -7.30
CA PRO A 96 -16.33 22.94 -6.99
C PRO A 96 -15.90 21.48 -7.14
N CYS A 97 -14.61 21.28 -7.36
CA CYS A 97 -14.01 19.97 -7.34
C CYS A 97 -14.25 19.31 -5.97
N PRO A 98 -14.66 18.02 -5.93
CA PRO A 98 -14.63 17.26 -4.69
C PRO A 98 -13.26 17.35 -4.04
N GLU A 99 -13.21 17.48 -2.71
CA GLU A 99 -11.93 17.60 -2.04
C GLU A 99 -11.10 16.33 -2.22
N PRO A 100 -9.92 16.41 -2.87
CA PRO A 100 -9.09 15.23 -3.09
C PRO A 100 -8.60 14.61 -1.78
N VAL A 101 -8.55 13.29 -1.73
CA VAL A 101 -8.04 12.53 -0.58
C VAL A 101 -6.70 11.86 -0.88
N ARG A 102 -5.85 11.71 0.13
CA ARG A 102 -4.60 10.97 0.00
C ARG A 102 -4.88 9.48 0.00
N VAL A 103 -4.22 8.74 -0.90
CA VAL A 103 -4.32 7.29 -1.04
C VAL A 103 -2.93 6.69 -1.24
N LEU A 104 -2.75 5.42 -0.89
CA LEU A 104 -1.55 4.68 -1.28
C LEU A 104 -1.75 4.13 -2.69
N HIS A 105 -0.91 4.55 -3.63
CA HIS A 105 -0.87 4.04 -5.00
C HIS A 105 0.33 3.10 -5.20
N GLY A 106 0.06 1.90 -5.67
CA GLY A 106 1.09 0.86 -5.74
C GLY A 106 1.53 0.43 -4.33
N ALA A 107 2.84 0.53 -4.04
CA ALA A 107 3.40 0.06 -2.78
C ALA A 107 3.74 1.18 -1.78
N TYR A 108 4.44 2.21 -2.25
CA TYR A 108 5.01 3.27 -1.39
C TYR A 108 4.62 4.68 -1.86
N ASP A 109 3.99 4.81 -3.02
CA ASP A 109 3.63 6.10 -3.60
C ASP A 109 2.33 6.62 -3.00
N GLN A 110 2.37 7.81 -2.42
CA GLN A 110 1.18 8.47 -1.90
C GLN A 110 0.68 9.47 -2.93
N GLN A 111 -0.49 9.23 -3.47
CA GLN A 111 -1.13 10.12 -4.45
C GLN A 111 -2.44 10.70 -3.93
N TRP A 112 -3.02 11.58 -4.71
CA TRP A 112 -4.33 12.16 -4.47
C TRP A 112 -5.36 11.54 -5.41
N LEU A 113 -6.55 11.31 -4.89
CA LEU A 113 -7.68 10.72 -5.59
C LEU A 113 -8.91 11.61 -5.44
N LEU A 114 -9.67 11.80 -6.52
CA LEU A 114 -11.02 12.38 -6.42
C LEU A 114 -11.96 11.31 -5.83
N PRO A 115 -12.49 11.53 -4.59
CA PRO A 115 -13.28 10.51 -3.89
C PRO A 115 -14.75 10.49 -4.35
N ASP A 116 -14.98 10.58 -5.66
CA ASP A 116 -16.31 10.61 -6.25
C ASP A 116 -16.63 9.26 -6.90
N HIS A 117 -17.63 8.56 -6.37
CA HIS A 117 -18.01 7.23 -6.84
C HIS A 117 -18.49 7.24 -8.32
N ARG A 118 -18.96 8.38 -8.83
CA ARG A 118 -19.34 8.54 -10.25
C ARG A 118 -18.14 8.45 -11.18
N LEU A 119 -16.92 8.70 -10.66
CA LEU A 119 -15.67 8.70 -11.40
C LEU A 119 -14.90 7.37 -11.32
N ILE A 120 -15.22 6.51 -10.38
CA ILE A 120 -14.45 5.30 -10.07
C ILE A 120 -15.27 4.07 -10.44
N ASP A 121 -14.73 3.21 -11.30
CA ASP A 121 -15.44 2.02 -11.79
C ASP A 121 -15.75 1.03 -10.66
N CYS A 122 -14.77 0.78 -9.77
CA CYS A 122 -14.91 -0.13 -8.65
C CYS A 122 -14.21 0.48 -7.42
N ALA A 123 -14.94 1.28 -6.67
CA ALA A 123 -14.40 2.09 -5.58
C ALA A 123 -14.24 1.34 -4.25
N ARG A 124 -14.85 0.15 -4.09
CA ARG A 124 -14.81 -0.64 -2.86
C ARG A 124 -15.37 0.11 -1.63
N PRO A 125 -16.65 0.47 -1.61
CA PRO A 125 -17.26 1.25 -0.52
C PRO A 125 -17.01 0.64 0.87
N GLU A 126 -16.89 -0.68 0.96
CA GLU A 126 -16.58 -1.42 2.18
C GLU A 126 -15.23 -1.03 2.81
N LEU A 127 -14.24 -0.62 2.00
CA LEU A 127 -12.96 -0.12 2.50
C LEU A 127 -13.06 1.33 2.96
N TRP A 128 -13.82 2.16 2.25
CA TRP A 128 -14.04 3.56 2.63
C TRP A 128 -14.71 3.69 3.99
N ARG A 129 -15.64 2.76 4.31
CA ARG A 129 -16.34 2.75 5.60
C ARG A 129 -15.39 2.58 6.78
N VAL A 130 -14.37 1.75 6.64
CA VAL A 130 -13.43 1.43 7.72
C VAL A 130 -12.13 2.24 7.64
N ALA A 131 -12.03 3.18 6.67
CA ALA A 131 -10.87 4.04 6.51
C ALA A 131 -10.91 5.19 7.52
N ASP A 132 -10.33 4.98 8.69
CA ASP A 132 -10.27 5.95 9.78
C ASP A 132 -8.85 6.05 10.38
N GLU A 133 -8.72 6.87 11.41
CA GLU A 133 -7.45 7.12 12.09
C GLU A 133 -6.88 5.91 12.86
N ARG A 134 -7.66 4.88 13.14
CA ARG A 134 -7.24 3.64 13.81
C ARG A 134 -6.94 2.53 12.83
N GLN A 135 -7.40 2.64 11.60
CA GLN A 135 -7.22 1.60 10.59
C GLN A 135 -5.79 1.49 10.11
N ILE A 136 -5.36 0.25 9.89
CA ILE A 136 -4.18 -0.09 9.11
C ILE A 136 -4.62 -1.08 8.03
N PHE A 137 -4.34 -0.75 6.79
CA PHE A 137 -4.53 -1.65 5.67
C PHE A 137 -3.24 -2.43 5.40
N LEU A 138 -3.36 -3.72 5.20
CA LEU A 138 -2.28 -4.56 4.71
C LEU A 138 -2.55 -4.87 3.24
N VAL A 139 -1.62 -4.52 2.36
CA VAL A 139 -1.67 -4.87 0.95
C VAL A 139 -0.82 -6.11 0.74
N GLU A 140 -1.47 -7.24 0.55
CA GLU A 140 -0.82 -8.48 0.12
C GLU A 140 -0.46 -8.32 -1.36
N GLN A 141 0.82 -8.42 -1.67
CA GLN A 141 1.29 -8.30 -3.04
C GLN A 141 0.94 -9.58 -3.83
N ALA A 142 0.71 -9.45 -5.14
CA ALA A 142 0.81 -10.61 -6.02
C ALA A 142 2.18 -11.27 -5.84
N TYR A 143 2.33 -12.52 -6.30
CA TYR A 143 3.58 -13.25 -6.11
C TYR A 143 4.82 -12.39 -6.36
N VAL A 144 5.68 -12.35 -5.34
CA VAL A 144 6.96 -11.63 -5.37
C VAL A 144 8.07 -12.67 -5.22
N PRO A 145 9.00 -12.77 -6.21
CA PRO A 145 10.18 -13.60 -6.07
C PRO A 145 11.02 -13.19 -4.85
N PRO A 146 11.77 -14.10 -4.24
CA PRO A 146 12.72 -13.76 -3.20
C PRO A 146 13.70 -12.66 -3.67
N GLY A 147 13.84 -11.59 -2.88
CA GLY A 147 14.69 -10.45 -3.21
C GLY A 147 13.99 -9.33 -4.00
N ASP A 148 12.81 -9.54 -4.56
CA ASP A 148 12.07 -8.54 -5.34
C ASP A 148 11.11 -7.68 -4.50
N GLY A 149 11.24 -7.69 -3.19
CA GLY A 149 10.49 -6.84 -2.27
C GLY A 149 9.68 -7.61 -1.22
N PRO A 150 8.95 -6.89 -0.37
CA PRO A 150 8.12 -7.48 0.66
C PRO A 150 6.86 -8.14 0.06
N ALA A 151 6.41 -9.24 0.67
CA ALA A 151 5.16 -9.91 0.28
C ALA A 151 3.92 -9.12 0.71
N VAL A 152 4.05 -8.28 1.73
CA VAL A 152 2.98 -7.43 2.26
C VAL A 152 3.50 -6.03 2.57
N ILE A 153 2.66 -5.02 2.36
CA ILE A 153 2.95 -3.61 2.65
C ILE A 153 1.79 -3.03 3.44
N ALA A 154 2.10 -2.31 4.51
CA ALA A 154 1.07 -1.66 5.31
C ALA A 154 0.81 -0.22 4.87
N SER A 155 -0.39 0.30 5.17
CA SER A 155 -0.75 1.69 4.90
C SER A 155 -1.76 2.19 5.93
N ALA A 156 -1.60 3.45 6.36
CA ALA A 156 -2.62 4.18 7.09
C ALA A 156 -3.63 4.87 6.15
N LEU A 157 -3.28 4.97 4.87
CA LEU A 157 -4.14 5.53 3.82
C LEU A 157 -4.86 4.40 3.10
N LEU A 158 -6.04 4.69 2.55
CA LEU A 158 -6.74 3.75 1.67
C LEU A 158 -5.82 3.35 0.51
N PRO A 159 -5.48 2.06 0.33
CA PRO A 159 -4.63 1.64 -0.77
C PRO A 159 -5.45 1.30 -2.02
N ASP A 160 -4.85 1.49 -3.19
CA ASP A 160 -5.45 1.01 -4.43
C ASP A 160 -5.32 -0.52 -4.61
N GLY A 161 -4.46 -1.18 -3.84
CA GLY A 161 -4.29 -2.63 -3.84
C GLY A 161 -3.43 -3.18 -4.99
N ARG A 162 -2.65 -2.34 -5.67
CA ARG A 162 -1.74 -2.72 -6.75
C ARG A 162 -0.28 -2.69 -6.31
N SER A 163 0.56 -3.42 -7.00
CA SER A 163 2.02 -3.27 -6.89
C SER A 163 2.51 -2.13 -7.79
N PRO A 164 3.75 -1.64 -7.64
CA PRO A 164 4.36 -0.69 -8.58
C PRO A 164 4.37 -1.16 -10.04
N ALA A 165 4.42 -2.47 -10.26
CA ALA A 165 4.31 -3.08 -11.58
C ALA A 165 2.85 -3.22 -12.08
N GLY A 166 1.86 -2.65 -11.40
CA GLY A 166 0.45 -2.72 -11.76
C GLY A 166 -0.22 -4.06 -11.45
N ARG A 167 0.50 -5.05 -10.94
CA ARG A 167 -0.06 -6.37 -10.61
C ARG A 167 -1.10 -6.27 -9.49
N PRO A 168 -2.24 -6.97 -9.61
CA PRO A 168 -3.26 -6.96 -8.59
C PRO A 168 -2.79 -7.71 -7.34
N GLY A 169 -3.05 -7.12 -6.18
CA GLY A 169 -2.88 -7.73 -4.87
C GLY A 169 -4.22 -7.91 -4.17
N ARG A 170 -4.18 -7.98 -2.84
CA ARG A 170 -5.37 -8.02 -1.98
C ARG A 170 -5.22 -7.00 -0.87
N ILE A 171 -6.30 -6.30 -0.54
CA ILE A 171 -6.35 -5.33 0.55
C ILE A 171 -7.01 -5.99 1.75
N ARG A 172 -6.32 -5.97 2.90
CA ARG A 172 -6.82 -6.50 4.17
C ARG A 172 -6.84 -5.40 5.22
N PRO A 173 -8.01 -4.88 5.59
CA PRO A 173 -8.11 -3.98 6.74
C PRO A 173 -7.80 -4.75 8.03
N LEU A 174 -7.17 -4.10 9.01
CA LEU A 174 -6.96 -4.69 10.33
C LEU A 174 -8.28 -4.81 11.11
N TYR A 175 -9.16 -3.83 10.93
CA TYR A 175 -10.47 -3.80 11.59
C TYR A 175 -11.60 -3.85 10.58
N ARG A 176 -12.66 -4.56 10.91
CA ARG A 176 -13.84 -4.77 10.07
C ARG A 176 -14.89 -3.66 10.24
N ARG A 177 -14.77 -2.86 11.30
CA ARG A 177 -15.68 -1.75 11.66
C ARG A 177 -14.90 -0.47 11.91
N PRO A 178 -15.54 0.69 11.77
CA PRO A 178 -14.97 1.96 12.16
C PRO A 178 -14.56 1.99 13.64
N GLY A 179 -13.69 2.93 13.99
CA GLY A 179 -13.23 3.13 15.36
C GLY A 179 -12.24 2.09 15.88
N GLY A 180 -11.69 1.26 15.01
CA GLY A 180 -10.78 0.18 15.41
C GLY A 180 -11.47 -0.97 16.12
N CYS A 181 -12.74 -1.19 15.81
CA CYS A 181 -13.55 -2.27 16.38
C CYS A 181 -13.54 -3.52 15.50
N GLU A 182 -13.77 -4.69 16.11
CA GLU A 182 -13.86 -5.99 15.46
C GLU A 182 -12.64 -6.33 14.56
N PRO A 183 -11.59 -6.94 15.14
CA PRO A 183 -10.40 -7.30 14.37
C PRO A 183 -10.71 -8.26 13.23
N ASN A 184 -10.09 -8.04 12.07
CA ASN A 184 -10.12 -8.95 10.92
C ASN A 184 -9.12 -10.08 11.14
N LEU A 185 -9.38 -10.90 12.16
CA LEU A 185 -8.58 -12.08 12.49
C LEU A 185 -9.49 -13.30 12.59
N ALA A 186 -8.94 -14.48 12.32
CA ALA A 186 -9.66 -15.73 12.50
C ALA A 186 -10.16 -15.85 13.95
N PRO A 187 -11.44 -16.16 14.16
CA PRO A 187 -12.00 -16.33 15.50
C PRO A 187 -11.19 -17.36 16.30
N GLY A 188 -10.83 -17.02 17.54
CA GLY A 188 -10.03 -17.89 18.42
C GLY A 188 -8.51 -17.80 18.23
N LEU A 189 -8.00 -17.13 17.17
CA LEU A 189 -6.57 -17.02 16.91
C LEU A 189 -5.82 -16.34 18.08
N LEU A 190 -6.30 -15.21 18.57
CA LEU A 190 -5.66 -14.49 19.69
C LEU A 190 -5.63 -15.33 20.98
N THR A 191 -6.70 -16.05 21.27
CA THR A 191 -6.78 -16.95 22.43
C THR A 191 -5.78 -18.09 22.30
N LEU A 192 -5.64 -18.68 21.13
CA LEU A 192 -4.65 -19.74 20.89
C LEU A 192 -3.22 -19.21 21.03
N LEU A 193 -2.92 -18.05 20.43
CA LEU A 193 -1.61 -17.41 20.53
C LEU A 193 -1.27 -17.09 22.00
N ALA A 194 -2.20 -16.51 22.75
CA ALA A 194 -1.99 -16.20 24.17
C ALA A 194 -1.67 -17.46 24.99
N ARG A 195 -2.36 -18.56 24.73
CA ARG A 195 -2.10 -19.85 25.40
C ARG A 195 -0.73 -20.43 25.03
N ARG A 196 -0.36 -20.37 23.73
CA ARG A 196 0.90 -20.96 23.24
C ARG A 196 2.12 -20.13 23.63
N LEU A 197 1.99 -18.82 23.68
CA LEU A 197 3.07 -17.88 24.03
C LEU A 197 3.17 -17.62 25.53
N GLY A 198 2.19 -18.03 26.33
CA GLY A 198 2.14 -17.71 27.76
C GLY A 198 1.95 -16.20 28.04
N ARG A 199 1.54 -15.42 27.04
CA ARG A 199 1.34 -13.97 27.14
C ARG A 199 0.25 -13.50 26.19
N SER A 200 -0.40 -12.38 26.49
CA SER A 200 -1.41 -11.80 25.60
C SER A 200 -0.79 -11.31 24.28
N ALA A 201 -1.53 -11.49 23.19
CA ALA A 201 -1.22 -10.94 21.89
C ALA A 201 -2.43 -10.16 21.40
N GLY A 202 -2.24 -8.93 20.90
CA GLY A 202 -3.29 -8.11 20.34
C GLY A 202 -3.36 -8.19 18.81
N PRO A 203 -4.42 -7.64 18.21
CA PRO A 203 -4.57 -7.62 16.74
C PRO A 203 -3.41 -6.92 16.03
N GLN A 204 -2.92 -5.83 16.61
CA GLN A 204 -1.77 -5.08 16.08
C GLN A 204 -0.47 -5.89 16.17
N ASP A 205 -0.32 -6.79 17.15
CA ASP A 205 0.85 -7.67 17.25
C ASP A 205 0.84 -8.71 16.14
N VAL A 206 -0.33 -9.28 15.83
CA VAL A 206 -0.48 -10.21 14.70
C VAL A 206 -0.18 -9.50 13.37
N LEU A 207 -0.65 -8.27 13.20
CA LEU A 207 -0.34 -7.47 12.01
C LEU A 207 1.15 -7.16 11.90
N ALA A 208 1.78 -6.75 13.00
CA ALA A 208 3.22 -6.49 13.07
C ALA A 208 4.03 -7.75 12.76
N TRP A 209 3.69 -8.87 13.38
CA TRP A 209 4.29 -10.16 13.08
C TRP A 209 4.17 -10.52 11.60
N THR A 210 2.97 -10.32 11.02
CA THR A 210 2.70 -10.56 9.60
C THR A 210 3.60 -9.68 8.72
N ALA A 211 3.73 -8.40 9.03
CA ALA A 211 4.60 -7.48 8.28
C ALA A 211 6.08 -7.89 8.32
N ALA A 212 6.54 -8.50 9.42
CA ALA A 212 7.91 -8.96 9.57
C ALA A 212 8.19 -10.33 8.89
N CYS A 213 7.22 -11.26 8.93
CA CYS A 213 7.44 -12.67 8.66
C CYS A 213 6.69 -13.23 7.44
N ALA A 214 5.68 -12.51 6.89
CA ALA A 214 4.92 -13.02 5.75
C ALA A 214 5.79 -13.19 4.51
N GLY A 215 5.54 -14.26 3.77
CA GLY A 215 6.28 -14.56 2.54
C GLY A 215 5.53 -15.50 1.63
N HIS A 216 6.04 -15.66 0.41
CA HIS A 216 5.51 -16.63 -0.53
C HIS A 216 6.22 -17.98 -0.40
N PRO A 217 5.49 -19.10 -0.27
CA PRO A 217 6.07 -20.43 -0.20
C PRO A 217 6.91 -20.77 -1.46
N GLN A 218 7.87 -21.66 -1.31
CA GLN A 218 8.64 -22.17 -2.45
C GLN A 218 7.69 -22.82 -3.48
N GLY A 219 7.96 -22.59 -4.76
CA GLY A 219 7.11 -23.09 -5.84
C GLY A 219 5.88 -22.21 -6.12
N ALA A 220 5.57 -21.24 -5.30
CA ALA A 220 4.46 -20.30 -5.50
C ALA A 220 4.49 -19.64 -6.89
N GLY A 221 5.67 -19.29 -7.41
CA GLY A 221 5.80 -18.74 -8.76
C GLY A 221 5.40 -19.69 -9.90
N ARG A 222 5.54 -21.00 -9.71
CA ARG A 222 5.06 -21.99 -10.68
C ARG A 222 3.53 -22.11 -10.61
N ALA A 223 2.98 -22.16 -9.40
CA ALA A 223 1.53 -22.19 -9.19
C ALA A 223 0.86 -20.90 -9.72
N ALA A 224 1.49 -19.72 -9.55
CA ALA A 224 1.02 -18.47 -10.14
C ALA A 224 0.85 -18.53 -11.65
N ARG A 225 1.87 -19.04 -12.32
CA ARG A 225 1.85 -19.16 -13.78
C ARG A 225 0.82 -20.17 -14.26
N ALA A 226 0.46 -21.12 -13.41
CA ALA A 226 -0.57 -22.12 -13.68
C ALA A 226 -1.99 -21.66 -13.28
N GLY A 227 -2.18 -20.41 -12.89
CA GLY A 227 -3.49 -19.86 -12.46
C GLY A 227 -3.93 -20.30 -11.06
N GLY A 228 -3.01 -20.88 -10.27
CA GLY A 228 -3.30 -21.27 -8.89
C GLY A 228 -3.35 -20.08 -7.92
N GLU A 229 -4.18 -20.17 -6.89
CA GLU A 229 -4.24 -19.17 -5.83
C GLU A 229 -2.92 -19.11 -5.04
N LEU A 230 -2.35 -17.89 -4.99
CA LEU A 230 -1.07 -17.60 -4.41
C LEU A 230 -1.24 -16.69 -3.20
N GLY A 231 -1.67 -17.25 -2.10
CA GLY A 231 -1.67 -16.52 -0.84
C GLY A 231 -0.29 -16.49 -0.19
N CYS A 232 0.04 -15.40 0.49
CA CYS A 232 1.16 -15.35 1.42
C CYS A 232 0.95 -16.36 2.56
N ALA A 233 2.04 -16.97 3.00
CA ALA A 233 2.08 -17.75 4.23
C ALA A 233 2.68 -16.88 5.36
N VAL A 234 2.22 -17.12 6.58
CA VAL A 234 2.69 -16.44 7.79
C VAL A 234 3.14 -17.50 8.78
N PRO A 235 4.45 -17.75 8.93
CA PRO A 235 4.94 -18.72 9.89
C PRO A 235 4.67 -18.20 11.30
N LEU A 236 3.98 -18.97 12.12
CA LEU A 236 3.73 -18.65 13.53
C LEU A 236 4.68 -19.45 14.43
N THR A 237 5.12 -18.83 15.53
CA THR A 237 5.98 -19.46 16.52
C THR A 237 5.28 -19.59 17.88
N ALA A 238 5.63 -20.63 18.63
CA ALA A 238 5.25 -20.78 20.03
C ALA A 238 6.33 -20.26 21.00
N ASP A 239 7.46 -19.76 20.47
CA ASP A 239 8.52 -19.16 21.25
C ASP A 239 8.20 -17.70 21.57
N PRO A 240 8.01 -17.32 22.86
CA PRO A 240 7.61 -15.97 23.23
C PRO A 240 8.68 -14.90 22.98
N GLU A 241 9.96 -15.26 22.97
CA GLU A 241 11.05 -14.31 22.72
C GLU A 241 11.18 -14.03 21.22
N VAL A 242 11.14 -15.06 20.39
CA VAL A 242 11.12 -14.93 18.92
C VAL A 242 9.88 -14.15 18.48
N TRP A 243 8.72 -14.42 19.10
CA TRP A 243 7.50 -13.65 18.86
C TRP A 243 7.68 -12.18 19.21
N ALA A 244 8.21 -11.87 20.40
CA ALA A 244 8.41 -10.49 20.84
C ALA A 244 9.36 -9.72 19.91
N ALA A 245 10.48 -10.34 19.51
CA ALA A 245 11.43 -9.75 18.56
C ALA A 245 10.81 -9.51 17.19
N GLY A 246 9.98 -10.43 16.70
CA GLY A 246 9.27 -10.29 15.43
C GLY A 246 8.20 -9.19 15.47
N VAL A 247 7.45 -9.09 16.57
CA VAL A 247 6.47 -8.02 16.77
C VAL A 247 7.15 -6.66 16.86
N GLU A 248 8.26 -6.54 17.57
CA GLU A 248 9.03 -5.29 17.63
C GLU A 248 9.52 -4.85 16.25
N LEU A 249 10.14 -5.77 15.51
CA LEU A 249 10.58 -5.48 14.15
C LEU A 249 9.41 -5.10 13.23
N GLY A 250 8.31 -5.82 13.34
CA GLY A 250 7.09 -5.56 12.57
C GLY A 250 6.47 -4.20 12.88
N ARG A 251 6.41 -3.81 14.17
CA ARG A 251 5.96 -2.46 14.56
C ARG A 251 6.84 -1.38 13.93
N ARG A 252 8.15 -1.60 13.84
CA ARG A 252 9.06 -0.68 13.16
C ARG A 252 8.76 -0.61 11.67
N LEU A 253 8.49 -1.74 10.99
CA LEU A 253 8.08 -1.76 9.58
C LEU A 253 6.72 -1.06 9.37
N LEU A 254 5.72 -1.33 10.23
CA LEU A 254 4.42 -0.64 10.16
C LEU A 254 4.58 0.88 10.30
N TRP A 255 5.43 1.34 11.21
CA TRP A 255 5.72 2.75 11.40
C TRP A 255 6.37 3.38 10.14
N LEU A 256 7.32 2.69 9.50
CA LEU A 256 7.94 3.15 8.25
C LEU A 256 6.93 3.18 7.10
N HIS A 257 6.18 2.10 6.88
CA HIS A 257 5.19 2.01 5.80
C HIS A 257 4.08 3.06 5.94
N THR A 258 3.69 3.37 7.17
CA THR A 258 2.67 4.40 7.44
C THR A 258 3.25 5.81 7.62
N ARG A 259 4.53 5.99 7.37
CA ARG A 259 5.26 7.27 7.49
C ARG A 259 5.09 7.94 8.87
N GLY A 260 5.11 7.11 9.92
CA GLY A 260 4.98 7.55 11.29
C GLY A 260 3.56 7.73 11.81
N LEU A 261 2.54 7.53 10.96
CA LEU A 261 1.14 7.67 11.37
C LEU A 261 0.64 6.54 12.28
N ARG A 262 1.24 5.35 12.20
CA ARG A 262 0.85 4.14 12.96
C ARG A 262 2.10 3.35 13.36
N GLY A 263 1.98 2.53 14.37
CA GLY A 263 3.00 1.51 14.71
C GLY A 263 4.10 1.93 15.69
N ALA A 264 4.23 3.21 16.05
CA ALA A 264 5.16 3.63 17.12
C ALA A 264 4.55 3.27 18.46
N GLY A 265 5.14 2.27 19.11
CA GLY A 265 4.74 1.61 20.35
C GLY A 265 3.91 2.43 21.34
N GLY A 266 2.64 2.13 21.41
CA GLY A 266 1.81 2.42 22.54
C GLY A 266 1.47 1.11 23.23
N THR A 267 2.06 0.82 24.35
CA THR A 267 1.44 -0.02 25.36
C THR A 267 0.11 0.65 25.68
N GLY A 268 -0.96 0.10 25.16
CA GLY A 268 -2.30 0.52 25.49
C GLY A 268 -2.54 0.36 26.98
N GLY A 269 -2.52 1.47 27.70
CA GLY A 269 -3.10 1.66 28.97
C GLY A 269 -4.16 2.72 28.81
N ASP A 270 -5.44 2.36 28.96
CA ASP A 270 -6.50 3.30 29.31
C ASP A 270 -6.07 4.05 30.58
N GLY A 271 -5.87 5.35 30.51
CA GLY A 271 -5.52 6.13 31.69
C GLY A 271 -5.34 7.60 31.39
N ALA A 272 -6.28 8.36 31.89
CA ALA A 272 -6.32 9.82 31.91
C ALA A 272 -5.02 10.48 32.34
N GLY A 273 -4.75 11.64 31.75
CA GLY A 273 -4.08 12.83 32.20
C GLY A 273 -2.97 12.71 33.26
N GLY A 274 -1.77 13.14 32.90
CA GLY A 274 -0.68 13.35 33.86
C GLY A 274 0.49 14.07 33.23
N THR A 275 0.56 15.36 33.46
CA THR A 275 1.75 16.21 33.32
C THR A 275 2.86 15.75 34.24
N GLY A 276 4.09 15.54 33.77
CA GLY A 276 5.24 15.25 34.60
C GLY A 276 6.57 15.33 33.86
N ALA A 277 7.30 16.40 34.06
CA ALA A 277 8.70 16.55 33.69
C ALA A 277 9.60 15.67 34.55
N GLY A 278 10.62 15.05 33.98
CA GLY A 278 11.66 14.36 34.74
C GLY A 278 12.84 13.95 33.87
N ALA A 279 14.00 14.47 34.23
CA ALA A 279 15.28 14.42 33.57
C ALA A 279 16.02 13.08 33.63
N GLY A 280 16.87 12.82 32.63
CA GLY A 280 18.25 12.33 32.78
C GLY A 280 18.47 10.83 32.66
N GLY A 281 19.29 10.42 31.68
CA GLY A 281 20.02 9.18 31.76
C GLY A 281 20.46 8.57 30.44
N LEU A 282 21.63 8.93 29.97
CA LEU A 282 22.70 8.17 29.30
C LEU A 282 22.37 7.07 28.27
N GLY A 283 22.78 7.34 27.01
CA GLY A 283 23.55 6.38 26.18
C GLY A 283 22.81 5.18 25.63
N GLY A 284 21.91 5.40 24.68
CA GLY A 284 21.38 4.35 23.83
C GLY A 284 21.12 4.93 22.43
N THR A 285 21.55 4.19 21.39
CA THR A 285 21.33 4.48 19.98
C THR A 285 19.89 4.88 19.76
N GLY A 286 19.68 6.14 19.42
CA GLY A 286 18.39 6.82 19.42
C GLY A 286 17.28 6.10 18.67
N THR A 287 16.45 5.41 19.40
CA THR A 287 15.11 5.03 18.97
C THR A 287 14.18 6.16 19.37
N ASP A 288 13.85 7.05 18.43
CA ASP A 288 12.78 8.01 18.62
C ASP A 288 11.43 7.25 18.78
N ALA A 289 11.12 6.86 20.00
CA ALA A 289 9.84 6.27 20.40
C ALA A 289 8.75 7.34 20.63
N GLY A 290 8.81 8.45 19.91
CA GLY A 290 7.81 9.50 19.92
C GLY A 290 7.13 9.57 18.55
N GLY A 291 5.79 9.66 18.50
CA GLY A 291 4.94 9.66 17.31
C GLY A 291 5.26 10.73 16.26
N GLY A 292 6.45 10.69 15.69
CA GLY A 292 6.98 11.58 14.68
C GLY A 292 7.22 10.88 13.35
N ARG A 293 7.34 11.67 12.27
CA ARG A 293 7.70 11.15 10.94
C ARG A 293 9.08 10.48 10.97
N PRO A 294 9.29 9.42 10.14
CA PRO A 294 10.60 8.77 10.00
C PRO A 294 11.69 9.79 9.65
N ARG A 295 12.81 9.71 10.36
CA ARG A 295 13.97 10.60 10.14
C ARG A 295 15.25 9.80 10.16
N MET A 296 16.15 10.11 9.25
CA MET A 296 17.51 9.58 9.29
C MET A 296 18.29 10.23 10.43
N PRO A 297 19.25 9.51 11.04
CA PRO A 297 20.18 10.09 11.98
C PRO A 297 20.89 11.33 11.42
N GLY A 298 21.39 12.19 12.30
CA GLY A 298 22.10 13.42 11.91
C GLY A 298 23.23 13.15 10.90
N GLY A 299 23.36 14.01 9.90
CA GLY A 299 24.35 13.88 8.82
C GLY A 299 23.99 12.93 7.67
N ARG A 300 22.99 12.06 7.85
CA ARG A 300 22.54 11.10 6.83
C ARG A 300 21.19 11.44 6.18
N ARG A 301 20.65 12.62 6.47
CA ARG A 301 19.39 13.06 5.87
C ARG A 301 19.59 13.41 4.40
N PRO A 302 18.73 12.90 3.49
CA PRO A 302 18.75 13.33 2.10
C PRO A 302 18.32 14.80 2.01
N TYR A 303 18.97 15.55 1.15
CA TYR A 303 18.60 16.94 0.84
C TYR A 303 18.99 17.30 -0.59
N VAL A 304 18.43 18.36 -1.13
CA VAL A 304 18.70 18.85 -2.46
C VAL A 304 20.07 19.52 -2.48
N ARG A 305 21.02 18.93 -3.20
CA ARG A 305 22.38 19.47 -3.41
C ARG A 305 22.45 20.40 -4.61
N ALA A 306 21.71 20.05 -5.67
CA ALA A 306 21.57 20.91 -6.84
C ALA A 306 20.09 21.04 -7.18
N ALA A 307 19.69 22.22 -7.61
CA ALA A 307 18.29 22.55 -7.86
C ALA A 307 17.68 21.61 -8.91
N LEU A 308 16.47 21.16 -8.63
CA LEU A 308 15.65 20.43 -9.57
C LEU A 308 15.22 21.35 -10.73
N PRO A 309 14.92 20.83 -11.93
CA PRO A 309 14.53 21.66 -13.06
C PRO A 309 13.37 22.60 -12.72
N SER A 310 13.59 23.91 -12.90
CA SER A 310 12.58 24.95 -12.64
C SER A 310 11.59 25.14 -13.78
N ARG A 311 11.86 24.56 -14.95
CA ARG A 311 10.99 24.56 -16.14
C ARG A 311 10.82 23.16 -16.66
N GLY A 312 9.57 22.82 -16.98
CA GLY A 312 9.24 21.47 -17.43
C GLY A 312 9.30 20.43 -16.31
N LEU A 313 8.91 19.22 -16.63
CA LEU A 313 9.09 18.05 -15.78
C LEU A 313 10.35 17.30 -16.24
N PRO A 314 11.14 16.74 -15.31
CA PRO A 314 12.31 15.94 -15.67
C PRO A 314 11.91 14.66 -16.39
N ASP A 315 12.73 14.22 -17.32
CA ASP A 315 12.53 13.02 -18.15
C ASP A 315 13.35 11.82 -17.66
N THR A 316 14.38 12.07 -16.85
CA THR A 316 15.33 11.06 -16.41
C THR A 316 15.56 11.06 -14.91
N VAL A 317 15.74 9.88 -14.37
CA VAL A 317 16.27 9.63 -13.03
C VAL A 317 17.37 8.57 -13.11
N SER A 318 18.48 8.81 -12.45
CA SER A 318 19.59 7.86 -12.35
C SER A 318 20.24 7.94 -10.97
N TYR A 319 21.08 6.98 -10.67
CA TYR A 319 21.78 6.90 -9.40
C TYR A 319 23.28 6.85 -9.59
N ASP A 320 24.00 7.71 -8.87
CA ASP A 320 25.45 7.71 -8.79
C ASP A 320 25.87 7.01 -7.48
N PRO A 321 26.44 5.78 -7.59
CA PRO A 321 26.84 5.01 -6.40
C PRO A 321 28.07 5.58 -5.68
N GLN A 322 28.94 6.33 -6.37
CA GLN A 322 30.15 6.91 -5.77
C GLN A 322 29.80 8.10 -4.88
N GLU A 323 28.85 8.90 -5.32
CA GLU A 323 28.41 10.09 -4.62
C GLU A 323 27.16 9.84 -3.74
N GLU A 324 26.66 8.59 -3.70
CA GLU A 324 25.38 8.25 -3.08
C GLU A 324 24.29 9.26 -3.45
N ALA A 325 24.16 9.56 -4.75
CA ALA A 325 23.30 10.63 -5.22
C ALA A 325 22.25 10.16 -6.22
N LEU A 326 21.03 10.68 -6.06
CA LEU A 326 19.97 10.59 -7.05
C LEU A 326 20.06 11.79 -7.97
N LEU A 327 20.21 11.54 -9.28
CA LEU A 327 20.31 12.54 -10.33
C LEU A 327 18.96 12.64 -11.05
N ILE A 328 18.43 13.86 -11.20
CA ILE A 328 17.08 14.12 -11.73
C ILE A 328 17.16 15.17 -12.83
N GLY A 329 16.78 14.80 -14.07
CA GLY A 329 16.69 15.73 -15.20
C GLY A 329 17.98 16.47 -15.52
N GLY A 330 19.12 15.80 -15.46
CA GLY A 330 20.43 16.32 -15.84
C GLY A 330 21.06 17.37 -14.90
N SER A 331 20.27 18.14 -14.15
CA SER A 331 20.78 19.18 -13.24
C SER A 331 20.46 18.94 -11.76
N GLY A 332 19.33 18.31 -11.48
CA GLY A 332 18.87 18.10 -10.10
C GLY A 332 19.67 17.01 -9.41
N ARG A 333 20.00 17.23 -8.12
CA ARG A 333 20.77 16.26 -7.32
C ARG A 333 20.25 16.20 -5.88
N ILE A 334 20.00 15.00 -5.41
CA ILE A 334 19.66 14.71 -4.02
C ILE A 334 20.68 13.73 -3.43
N SER A 335 21.26 14.06 -2.28
CA SER A 335 22.28 13.25 -1.60
C SER A 335 22.27 13.59 -0.09
N PRO A 336 22.62 12.63 0.81
CA PRO A 336 22.95 11.25 0.51
C PRO A 336 21.72 10.39 0.25
N VAL A 337 21.82 9.47 -0.69
CA VAL A 337 20.82 8.43 -0.95
C VAL A 337 21.55 7.08 -0.86
N PRO A 338 21.40 6.34 0.25
CA PRO A 338 22.08 5.05 0.39
C PRO A 338 21.67 4.06 -0.71
N ALA A 339 22.60 3.24 -1.17
CA ALA A 339 22.38 2.24 -2.23
C ALA A 339 21.16 1.34 -1.89
N GLY A 340 20.99 0.97 -0.60
CA GLY A 340 19.84 0.19 -0.16
C GLY A 340 18.48 0.85 -0.39
N ALA A 341 18.41 2.19 -0.39
CA ALA A 341 17.20 2.93 -0.73
C ALA A 341 16.94 2.94 -2.24
N TRP A 342 17.98 3.12 -3.04
CA TRP A 342 17.89 3.05 -4.50
C TRP A 342 17.48 1.67 -5.00
N ASP A 343 18.12 0.62 -4.48
CA ASP A 343 17.88 -0.77 -4.88
C ASP A 343 16.61 -1.37 -4.26
N HIS A 344 15.90 -0.61 -3.43
CA HIS A 344 14.66 -1.10 -2.81
C HIS A 344 13.60 -1.40 -3.87
N ARG A 345 13.09 -2.63 -3.84
CA ARG A 345 12.10 -3.12 -4.80
C ARG A 345 10.77 -3.44 -4.13
N ALA A 346 9.71 -3.30 -4.90
CA ALA A 346 8.38 -3.81 -4.56
C ALA A 346 7.77 -4.43 -5.82
N GLY A 347 7.37 -5.68 -5.74
CA GLY A 347 6.85 -6.42 -6.90
C GLY A 347 7.83 -6.52 -8.07
N GLY A 348 9.14 -6.52 -7.78
CA GLY A 348 10.21 -6.63 -8.77
C GLY A 348 10.65 -5.29 -9.40
N VAL A 349 9.98 -4.19 -9.08
CA VAL A 349 10.28 -2.85 -9.64
C VAL A 349 10.96 -1.99 -8.58
N ARG A 350 11.98 -1.21 -8.96
CA ARG A 350 12.56 -0.21 -8.05
C ARG A 350 11.55 0.86 -7.69
N VAL A 351 11.36 1.07 -6.38
CA VAL A 351 10.33 1.99 -5.86
C VAL A 351 10.57 3.42 -6.31
N LEU A 352 11.82 3.90 -6.25
CA LEU A 352 12.17 5.28 -6.66
C LEU A 352 11.98 5.50 -8.16
N GLU A 353 12.32 4.53 -9.00
CA GLU A 353 12.09 4.61 -10.45
C GLU A 353 10.59 4.64 -10.78
N ALA A 354 9.80 3.77 -10.13
CA ALA A 354 8.35 3.75 -10.31
C ALA A 354 7.68 5.04 -9.83
N TRP A 355 8.11 5.58 -8.68
CA TRP A 355 7.62 6.83 -8.12
C TRP A 355 7.91 8.00 -9.07
N PHE A 356 9.13 8.07 -9.60
CA PHE A 356 9.56 9.07 -10.56
C PHE A 356 8.81 8.95 -11.90
N GLY A 357 8.64 7.73 -12.40
CA GLY A 357 7.96 7.47 -13.67
C GLY A 357 6.54 8.03 -13.74
N ARG A 358 5.85 8.13 -12.58
CA ARG A 358 4.50 8.73 -12.50
C ARG A 358 4.52 10.27 -12.48
N ARG A 359 5.68 10.89 -12.29
CA ARG A 359 5.88 12.35 -12.17
C ARG A 359 6.69 12.96 -13.29
N GLY A 360 7.53 12.18 -13.96
CA GLY A 360 8.37 12.59 -15.08
C GLY A 360 7.57 12.93 -16.35
N VAL A 361 8.23 13.39 -17.39
CA VAL A 361 7.61 13.72 -18.69
C VAL A 361 6.87 12.51 -19.29
N ARG A 362 7.46 11.32 -19.15
CA ARG A 362 6.89 10.05 -19.59
C ARG A 362 6.22 9.38 -18.39
N CYS A 363 4.89 9.45 -18.33
CA CYS A 363 4.13 8.71 -17.34
C CYS A 363 4.05 7.23 -17.74
N ALA A 364 4.77 6.39 -17.05
CA ALA A 364 4.55 4.95 -17.11
C ALA A 364 3.32 4.60 -16.26
N GLU A 365 2.12 4.67 -16.86
CA GLU A 365 0.97 3.95 -16.31
C GLU A 365 1.06 2.50 -16.81
N PRO A 366 0.99 1.49 -15.92
CA PRO A 366 0.77 0.13 -16.38
C PRO A 366 -0.60 0.11 -17.06
N GLY A 367 -0.60 -0.24 -18.35
CA GLY A 367 -1.82 -0.34 -19.15
C GLY A 367 -2.84 -1.24 -18.44
N PRO A 368 -4.17 -1.04 -18.70
CA PRO A 368 -5.18 -1.97 -18.22
C PRO A 368 -4.86 -3.34 -18.81
N GLU A 369 -4.61 -4.33 -17.96
CA GLU A 369 -4.52 -5.72 -18.41
C GLU A 369 -5.80 -6.03 -19.18
N SER A 370 -5.65 -6.31 -20.47
CA SER A 370 -6.71 -6.85 -21.31
C SER A 370 -7.17 -8.14 -20.64
N GLY A 371 -8.41 -8.16 -20.20
CA GLY A 371 -9.01 -9.31 -19.57
C GLY A 371 -8.81 -10.55 -20.44
N ALA A 372 -8.33 -11.60 -19.86
CA ALA A 372 -8.25 -12.91 -20.45
C ALA A 372 -9.58 -13.30 -21.08
N GLY A 373 -9.61 -13.44 -22.41
CA GLY A 373 -10.76 -13.85 -23.17
C GLY A 373 -10.56 -13.64 -24.67
N ALA A 374 -9.55 -14.27 -25.28
CA ALA A 374 -9.54 -14.47 -26.73
C ALA A 374 -8.92 -15.86 -27.01
N GLY A 375 -9.72 -16.72 -27.62
CA GLY A 375 -9.32 -18.02 -28.10
C GLY A 375 -8.28 -17.96 -29.24
N PRO A 376 -7.69 -19.09 -29.65
CA PRO A 376 -6.54 -19.15 -30.54
C PRO A 376 -6.94 -18.84 -31.98
N GLY A 377 -6.51 -17.66 -32.45
CA GLY A 377 -6.52 -17.31 -33.86
C GLY A 377 -5.09 -17.18 -34.39
N SER A 378 -4.71 -18.10 -35.28
CA SER A 378 -3.45 -18.14 -36.01
C SER A 378 -3.26 -16.89 -36.88
N GLY A 379 -2.18 -16.15 -36.66
CA GLY A 379 -1.75 -15.04 -37.53
C GLY A 379 -0.24 -14.83 -37.40
N THR A 380 0.51 -15.37 -38.35
CA THR A 380 1.94 -15.11 -38.56
C THR A 380 2.14 -13.65 -38.99
N GLY A 381 2.83 -12.86 -38.18
CA GLY A 381 3.28 -11.52 -38.53
C GLY A 381 4.56 -11.20 -37.78
N SER A 382 5.71 -11.34 -38.45
CA SER A 382 7.03 -10.90 -37.97
C SER A 382 7.06 -9.37 -37.98
N GLY A 383 7.09 -8.76 -36.78
CA GLY A 383 7.33 -7.34 -36.58
C GLY A 383 8.37 -7.15 -35.48
N THR A 384 9.59 -6.78 -35.87
CA THR A 384 10.63 -6.27 -34.99
C THR A 384 10.17 -4.96 -34.35
N GLY A 385 9.55 -5.02 -33.19
CA GLY A 385 9.16 -3.87 -32.40
C GLY A 385 10.25 -3.49 -31.43
N SER A 386 11.02 -2.44 -31.73
CA SER A 386 11.81 -1.70 -30.77
C SER A 386 10.91 -1.21 -29.64
N GLY A 387 11.24 -1.59 -28.39
CA GLY A 387 10.50 -1.19 -27.19
C GLY A 387 10.47 0.32 -27.02
N THR A 388 9.42 0.96 -27.54
CA THR A 388 9.05 2.33 -27.19
C THR A 388 8.48 2.31 -25.78
N GLY A 389 9.19 2.97 -24.84
CA GLY A 389 8.67 3.23 -23.51
C GLY A 389 7.34 4.02 -23.58
N PRO A 390 6.55 4.03 -22.50
CA PRO A 390 5.21 4.63 -22.49
C PRO A 390 5.27 6.09 -22.94
N ASP A 391 4.45 6.42 -23.94
CA ASP A 391 4.37 7.74 -24.54
C ASP A 391 3.82 8.78 -23.55
N ALA A 392 4.19 10.06 -23.78
CA ALA A 392 3.60 11.18 -23.06
C ALA A 392 2.05 11.15 -23.22
N PRO A 393 1.29 11.62 -22.20
CA PRO A 393 -0.17 11.65 -22.29
C PRO A 393 -0.63 12.38 -23.56
N GLU A 394 -1.62 11.79 -24.24
CA GLU A 394 -2.15 12.31 -25.48
C GLU A 394 -2.70 13.74 -25.27
N PRO A 395 -2.29 14.73 -26.11
CA PRO A 395 -2.80 16.09 -26.04
C PRO A 395 -4.33 16.14 -26.13
N GLY A 396 -4.96 17.01 -25.33
CA GLY A 396 -6.41 17.12 -25.30
C GLY A 396 -7.13 16.14 -24.37
N THR A 397 -6.38 15.28 -23.66
CA THR A 397 -6.92 14.42 -22.58
C THR A 397 -6.74 15.07 -21.21
N LEU A 398 -7.50 14.63 -20.20
CA LEU A 398 -7.33 15.13 -18.82
C LEU A 398 -6.01 14.66 -18.21
N GLU A 399 -5.46 13.54 -18.63
CA GLU A 399 -4.14 13.06 -18.25
C GLU A 399 -3.01 14.00 -18.69
N ALA A 400 -3.19 14.73 -19.78
CA ALA A 400 -2.24 15.74 -20.26
C ALA A 400 -2.21 17.00 -19.39
N VAL A 401 -3.24 17.23 -18.58
CA VAL A 401 -3.25 18.33 -17.59
C VAL A 401 -2.31 17.96 -16.44
N ARG A 402 -1.14 18.60 -16.42
CA ARG A 402 -0.02 18.34 -15.51
C ARG A 402 0.65 19.64 -15.07
N PRO A 403 1.42 19.65 -13.98
CA PRO A 403 2.21 20.82 -13.60
C PRO A 403 3.18 21.22 -14.71
N ALA A 404 3.31 22.53 -14.95
CA ALA A 404 4.27 23.07 -15.93
C ALA A 404 5.74 22.97 -15.47
N ALA A 405 5.96 22.77 -14.16
CA ALA A 405 7.28 22.59 -13.55
C ALA A 405 7.16 21.67 -12.35
N TRP A 406 8.28 21.16 -11.88
CA TRP A 406 8.34 20.26 -10.73
C TRP A 406 7.88 20.96 -9.44
N PRO A 407 6.79 20.48 -8.79
CA PRO A 407 6.30 21.06 -7.55
C PRO A 407 7.24 20.79 -6.36
N GLN A 408 7.41 21.75 -5.47
CA GLN A 408 8.22 21.56 -4.25
C GLN A 408 7.66 20.44 -3.34
N GLU A 409 6.36 20.23 -3.33
CA GLU A 409 5.70 19.17 -2.59
C GLU A 409 6.22 17.78 -3.00
N TRP A 410 6.49 17.57 -4.30
CA TRP A 410 7.05 16.32 -4.78
C TRP A 410 8.49 16.11 -4.29
N THR A 411 9.27 17.18 -4.17
CA THR A 411 10.62 17.11 -3.55
C THR A 411 10.52 16.65 -2.11
N SER A 412 9.62 17.23 -1.33
CA SER A 412 9.41 16.85 0.08
C SER A 412 8.98 15.39 0.21
N GLU A 413 8.08 14.93 -0.64
CA GLU A 413 7.64 13.53 -0.68
C GLU A 413 8.79 12.58 -1.07
N LEU A 414 9.63 12.98 -2.02
CA LEU A 414 10.78 12.18 -2.45
C LEU A 414 11.81 12.03 -1.32
N LEU A 415 12.14 13.11 -0.62
CA LEU A 415 13.04 13.07 0.53
C LEU A 415 12.51 12.18 1.66
N GLU A 416 11.21 12.25 1.93
CA GLU A 416 10.56 11.37 2.89
C GLU A 416 10.58 9.91 2.43
N LEU A 417 10.28 9.63 1.15
CA LEU A 417 10.33 8.30 0.59
C LEU A 417 11.74 7.70 0.66
N ILE A 418 12.77 8.44 0.25
CA ILE A 418 14.17 8.02 0.37
C ILE A 418 14.49 7.65 1.82
N THR A 419 14.06 8.47 2.77
CA THR A 419 14.26 8.22 4.20
C THR A 419 13.63 6.90 4.64
N VAL A 420 12.38 6.65 4.26
CA VAL A 420 11.66 5.41 4.58
C VAL A 420 12.39 4.19 4.01
N LEU A 421 12.75 4.25 2.72
CA LEU A 421 13.42 3.14 2.04
C LEU A 421 14.82 2.86 2.61
N ALA A 422 15.57 3.91 2.98
CA ALA A 422 16.86 3.78 3.61
C ALA A 422 16.77 3.09 4.98
N LEU A 423 15.84 3.53 5.83
CA LEU A 423 15.60 2.93 7.14
C LEU A 423 15.09 1.48 7.02
N GLU A 424 14.27 1.19 6.02
CA GLU A 424 13.81 -0.18 5.78
C GLU A 424 14.95 -1.09 5.30
N ALA A 425 15.84 -0.57 4.45
CA ALA A 425 17.04 -1.30 4.04
C ALA A 425 17.96 -1.64 5.22
N GLU A 426 18.07 -0.75 6.22
CA GLU A 426 18.81 -1.01 7.46
C GLU A 426 18.20 -2.13 8.32
N LEU A 427 16.90 -2.40 8.17
CA LEU A 427 16.24 -3.49 8.88
C LEU A 427 16.42 -4.87 8.21
N ARG A 428 16.97 -4.93 7.01
CA ARG A 428 17.17 -6.19 6.27
C ARG A 428 17.94 -7.25 7.07
N PRO A 429 19.10 -6.96 7.70
CA PRO A 429 19.84 -7.95 8.50
C PRO A 429 19.00 -8.48 9.68
N ARG A 430 18.19 -7.62 10.30
CA ARG A 430 17.30 -8.03 11.41
C ARG A 430 16.17 -8.95 10.90
N ARG A 431 15.61 -8.68 9.72
CA ARG A 431 14.61 -9.57 9.08
C ARG A 431 15.19 -10.93 8.75
N GLU A 432 16.41 -10.99 8.24
CA GLU A 432 17.11 -12.23 7.93
C GLU A 432 17.43 -13.02 9.22
N ALA A 433 17.86 -12.34 10.28
CA ALA A 433 18.10 -12.97 11.59
C ALA A 433 16.78 -13.52 12.17
N LEU A 434 15.69 -12.78 12.08
CA LEU A 434 14.37 -13.24 12.52
C LEU A 434 13.90 -14.47 11.71
N ALA A 435 14.07 -14.47 10.39
CA ALA A 435 13.70 -15.61 9.55
C ALA A 435 14.45 -16.89 9.96
N ARG A 436 15.75 -16.77 10.27
CA ARG A 436 16.54 -17.89 10.82
C ARG A 436 16.10 -18.33 12.22
N ALA A 437 15.69 -17.40 13.07
CA ALA A 437 15.16 -17.73 14.40
C ALA A 437 13.82 -18.47 14.30
N VAL A 438 12.91 -17.97 13.46
CA VAL A 438 11.59 -18.58 13.20
C VAL A 438 11.72 -19.99 12.60
N SER A 439 12.72 -20.23 11.74
CA SER A 439 12.93 -21.57 11.16
C SER A 439 13.36 -22.63 12.19
N ARG A 440 13.98 -22.21 13.28
CA ARG A 440 14.49 -23.09 14.36
C ARG A 440 13.55 -23.18 15.56
N ALA A 441 12.66 -22.19 15.74
CA ALA A 441 11.75 -22.12 16.87
C ALA A 441 10.59 -23.13 16.74
N PRO A 442 9.97 -23.54 17.89
CA PRO A 442 8.73 -24.30 17.87
C PRO A 442 7.65 -23.56 17.09
N ARG A 443 7.04 -24.22 16.11
CA ARG A 443 6.04 -23.63 15.22
C ARG A 443 4.62 -23.92 15.66
N ILE A 444 3.71 -23.02 15.34
CA ILE A 444 2.26 -23.24 15.35
C ILE A 444 1.83 -23.43 13.90
N GLU A 445 1.56 -24.66 13.53
CA GLU A 445 1.23 -25.03 12.14
C GLU A 445 -0.27 -24.89 11.84
N ALA A 446 -0.62 -24.84 10.56
CA ALA A 446 -2.01 -24.80 10.12
C ALA A 446 -2.82 -26.03 10.61
N ALA A 447 -2.18 -27.18 10.79
CA ALA A 447 -2.79 -28.37 11.35
C ALA A 447 -3.24 -28.18 12.80
N GLU A 448 -2.40 -27.54 13.63
CA GLU A 448 -2.73 -27.21 15.02
C GLU A 448 -3.89 -26.20 15.10
N LEU A 449 -3.88 -25.18 14.24
CA LEU A 449 -4.98 -24.22 14.14
C LEU A 449 -6.31 -24.89 13.75
N ARG A 450 -6.28 -25.90 12.88
CA ARG A 450 -7.47 -26.70 12.55
C ARG A 450 -7.94 -27.53 13.72
N ALA A 451 -7.03 -28.21 14.41
CA ALA A 451 -7.35 -29.01 15.58
C ALA A 451 -7.95 -28.16 16.73
N ALA A 452 -7.53 -26.90 16.84
CA ALA A 452 -8.07 -25.95 17.79
C ALA A 452 -9.37 -25.26 17.35
N GLY A 453 -9.91 -25.58 16.16
CA GLY A 453 -11.14 -24.97 15.63
C GLY A 453 -10.98 -23.52 15.17
N VAL A 454 -9.75 -23.02 15.02
CA VAL A 454 -9.46 -21.68 14.49
C VAL A 454 -9.60 -21.67 12.96
N LEU A 455 -9.21 -22.76 12.29
CA LEU A 455 -9.29 -22.93 10.84
C LEU A 455 -10.24 -24.07 10.47
N PRO A 456 -10.94 -23.96 9.31
CA PRO A 456 -11.03 -22.77 8.46
C PRO A 456 -11.89 -21.67 9.11
N PRO A 457 -11.62 -20.38 8.83
CA PRO A 457 -12.48 -19.30 9.32
C PRO A 457 -13.88 -19.39 8.68
N SER A 458 -14.90 -18.98 9.40
CA SER A 458 -16.29 -19.02 8.93
C SER A 458 -16.50 -18.14 7.69
N GLY A 459 -17.55 -18.45 6.91
CA GLY A 459 -17.92 -17.64 5.75
C GLY A 459 -18.28 -16.19 6.13
N ALA A 460 -18.81 -15.95 7.33
CA ALA A 460 -19.08 -14.61 7.86
C ALA A 460 -17.80 -13.82 8.13
N ALA A 461 -16.75 -14.47 8.63
CA ALA A 461 -15.46 -13.83 8.85
C ALA A 461 -14.78 -13.37 7.53
N ARG A 462 -15.12 -13.97 6.40
CA ARG A 462 -14.57 -13.63 5.07
C ARG A 462 -15.30 -12.47 4.38
N ARG A 463 -16.34 -11.93 4.98
CA ARG A 463 -17.18 -10.85 4.43
C ARG A 463 -16.94 -9.56 5.23
N PRO A 464 -17.21 -8.38 4.65
CA PRO A 464 -17.25 -7.15 5.42
C PRO A 464 -18.31 -7.29 6.55
N ALA A 465 -18.12 -6.55 7.64
CA ALA A 465 -19.13 -6.50 8.68
C ALA A 465 -20.46 -5.97 8.15
N SER A 466 -21.56 -6.48 8.66
CA SER A 466 -22.87 -6.02 8.24
C SER A 466 -23.11 -4.57 8.68
N VAL A 467 -23.66 -3.75 7.80
CA VAL A 467 -24.13 -2.40 8.10
C VAL A 467 -25.41 -2.40 8.95
N LEU A 468 -26.11 -3.54 8.99
CA LEU A 468 -27.34 -3.70 9.74
C LEU A 468 -27.10 -4.16 11.19
N ASP A 469 -25.84 -4.15 11.63
CA ASP A 469 -25.49 -4.54 12.99
C ASP A 469 -25.75 -3.38 13.96
N HIS A 470 -26.44 -3.66 15.05
CA HIS A 470 -26.95 -2.68 16.04
C HIS A 470 -25.89 -1.71 16.60
N HIS A 471 -24.61 -2.05 16.52
CA HIS A 471 -23.52 -1.18 16.99
C HIS A 471 -23.19 -0.02 16.04
N GLU A 472 -23.70 -0.02 14.80
CA GLU A 472 -23.56 1.09 13.85
C GLU A 472 -24.82 1.98 13.81
N GLU A 473 -25.84 1.67 14.57
CA GLU A 473 -27.02 2.51 14.71
C GLU A 473 -26.67 3.79 15.49
N GLY A 474 -27.05 4.94 14.93
CA GLY A 474 -26.94 6.21 15.64
C GLY A 474 -27.86 6.29 16.86
N PRO A 475 -27.74 7.32 17.72
CA PRO A 475 -28.59 7.51 18.88
C PRO A 475 -30.07 7.53 18.47
N GLY A 476 -30.84 6.52 18.91
CA GLY A 476 -32.26 6.38 18.61
C GLY A 476 -32.64 5.29 17.62
N GLY A 477 -31.73 4.41 17.21
CA GLY A 477 -32.03 3.26 16.36
C GLY A 477 -32.35 3.64 14.90
N GLN A 478 -31.99 4.83 14.45
CA GLN A 478 -32.16 5.25 13.07
C GLN A 478 -30.89 4.92 12.26
N PHE A 479 -31.06 4.05 11.27
CA PHE A 479 -30.06 3.90 10.23
C PHE A 479 -29.88 5.26 9.53
N ALA A 480 -28.68 5.79 9.52
CA ALA A 480 -28.38 6.87 8.61
C ALA A 480 -28.56 6.32 7.18
N LEU A 481 -29.66 6.66 6.55
CA LEU A 481 -29.85 6.53 5.11
C LEU A 481 -28.88 7.53 4.46
N LEU A 482 -27.67 7.07 4.19
CA LEU A 482 -26.62 7.82 3.50
C LEU A 482 -26.72 7.58 2.00
#